data_1685872f9a31bf02311e42dd0c83cffd
#
_entry.id   1685872f9a31bf02311e42dd0c83cffd
#
_cell.length_a   1.000
_cell.length_b   1.000
_cell.length_c   1.000
_cell.angle_alpha   90.00
_cell.angle_beta   90.00
_cell.angle_gamma   90.00
#
_symmetry.space_group_name_H-M   'P 1'
#
loop_
_entity.id
_entity.type
_entity.pdbx_description
1 polymer ?
#
loop_
_entity_poly.entity_id
_entity_poly.type
_entity_poly.pdbx_seq_one_letter_code
_entity_poly.pdbx_strand_id
1 'polypeptide(L)'
;MTKREKIRRITTGSNNLDKLLQGGIESMSITEVFGEFRTGKTQLSHTLCVTAQIPVEMGGGAGKVAFIDTENTFRPERIRSIAERYNLDPVETLENIIVARAYTVDHLNQLLMFAAAKMYEEEYSLLIVDSIMAPFRVDYSGRGELCKKSLFNI
;
A
#
# COMPACT_ATOMS: atom_id res chain seq x y z
N MET A 1 11.28 -25.88 -8.05
CA MET A 1 11.44 -24.43 -7.77
C MET A 1 10.93 -24.18 -6.36
N THR A 2 11.78 -23.76 -5.47
CA THR A 2 11.41 -23.45 -4.09
C THR A 2 10.63 -22.12 -4.04
N LYS A 3 9.72 -21.98 -3.07
CA LYS A 3 8.86 -20.78 -2.90
C LYS A 3 9.66 -19.45 -2.87
N ARG A 4 10.95 -19.49 -2.53
CA ARG A 4 11.85 -18.32 -2.46
C ARG A 4 12.29 -17.75 -3.82
N GLU A 5 12.23 -18.52 -4.91
CA GLU A 5 12.64 -18.04 -6.25
C GLU A 5 11.61 -17.10 -6.91
N LYS A 6 10.42 -16.94 -6.30
CA LYS A 6 9.33 -16.07 -6.80
C LYS A 6 9.20 -14.74 -6.03
N ILE A 7 10.05 -14.48 -5.03
CA ILE A 7 9.98 -13.24 -4.27
C ILE A 7 10.47 -12.08 -5.17
N ARG A 8 9.60 -11.09 -5.34
CA ARG A 8 9.92 -9.83 -6.03
C ARG A 8 10.08 -8.74 -4.98
N ARG A 9 10.84 -7.70 -5.31
CA ARG A 9 10.99 -6.52 -4.48
C ARG A 9 10.65 -5.28 -5.28
N ILE A 10 9.81 -4.44 -4.70
CA ILE A 10 9.35 -3.19 -5.29
C ILE A 10 10.19 -2.07 -4.69
N THR A 11 10.88 -1.31 -5.53
CA THR A 11 11.67 -0.16 -5.08
C THR A 11 10.80 0.87 -4.37
N THR A 12 11.33 1.43 -3.30
CA THR A 12 10.72 2.57 -2.59
C THR A 12 10.95 3.91 -3.30
N GLY A 13 11.77 3.91 -4.35
CA GLY A 13 12.24 5.11 -5.03
C GLY A 13 13.37 5.84 -4.29
N SER A 14 13.86 5.28 -3.19
CA SER A 14 15.00 5.79 -2.43
C SER A 14 16.09 4.74 -2.33
N ASN A 15 17.25 4.99 -2.95
CA ASN A 15 18.38 4.07 -2.92
C ASN A 15 18.84 3.71 -1.50
N ASN A 16 18.74 4.65 -0.55
CA ASN A 16 19.15 4.40 0.83
C ASN A 16 18.16 3.51 1.55
N LEU A 17 16.85 3.72 1.32
CA LEU A 17 15.81 2.89 1.91
C LEU A 17 15.82 1.51 1.28
N ASP A 18 15.99 1.41 -0.04
CA ASP A 18 16.09 0.12 -0.73
C ASP A 18 17.30 -0.70 -0.25
N LYS A 19 18.45 -0.05 0.00
CA LYS A 19 19.62 -0.72 0.61
C LYS A 19 19.29 -1.27 2.00
N LEU A 20 18.59 -0.48 2.83
CA LEU A 20 18.16 -0.92 4.17
C LEU A 20 17.22 -2.12 4.10
N LEU A 21 16.30 -2.11 3.13
CA LEU A 21 15.32 -3.17 2.88
C LEU A 21 15.84 -4.31 1.99
N GLN A 22 17.13 -4.31 1.68
CA GLN A 22 17.76 -5.32 0.82
C GLN A 22 17.14 -5.43 -0.59
N GLY A 23 16.67 -4.31 -1.13
CA GLY A 23 16.15 -4.20 -2.49
C GLY A 23 14.75 -3.60 -2.61
N GLY A 24 14.10 -3.24 -1.51
CA GLY A 24 12.77 -2.64 -1.49
C GLY A 24 11.72 -3.45 -0.74
N ILE A 25 10.46 -3.17 -1.00
CA ILE A 25 9.32 -3.86 -0.37
C ILE A 25 9.19 -5.27 -0.95
N GLU A 26 9.21 -6.27 -0.08
CA GLU A 26 9.18 -7.67 -0.46
C GLU A 26 7.75 -8.14 -0.77
N SER A 27 7.56 -8.85 -1.89
CA SER A 27 6.28 -9.47 -2.23
C SER A 27 5.98 -10.68 -1.33
N MET A 28 4.71 -11.09 -1.27
CA MET A 28 4.23 -12.22 -0.45
C MET A 28 4.50 -12.03 1.05
N SER A 29 4.64 -10.80 1.51
CA SER A 29 4.85 -10.44 2.90
C SER A 29 4.06 -9.18 3.27
N ILE A 30 3.90 -8.93 4.56
CA ILE A 30 3.33 -7.69 5.08
C ILE A 30 4.50 -6.82 5.54
N THR A 31 4.55 -5.58 5.01
CA THR A 31 5.49 -4.56 5.46
C THR A 31 4.73 -3.48 6.21
N GLU A 32 5.05 -3.28 7.47
CA GLU A 32 4.50 -2.20 8.28
C GLU A 32 5.45 -0.99 8.30
N VAL A 33 4.89 0.19 8.05
CA VAL A 33 5.61 1.48 8.15
C VAL A 33 4.96 2.31 9.23
N PHE A 34 5.67 2.59 10.29
CA PHE A 34 5.18 3.41 11.40
C PHE A 34 6.13 4.59 11.66
N GLY A 35 5.62 5.61 12.32
CA GLY A 35 6.37 6.82 12.64
C GLY A 35 5.43 7.98 12.99
N GLU A 36 6.01 9.09 13.44
CA GLU A 36 5.28 10.28 13.82
C GLU A 36 4.51 10.91 12.64
N PHE A 37 3.59 11.80 12.96
CA PHE A 37 2.87 12.60 11.98
C PHE A 37 3.85 13.41 11.11
N ARG A 38 3.56 13.55 9.81
CA ARG A 38 4.37 14.25 8.81
C ARG A 38 5.77 13.68 8.53
N THR A 39 6.05 12.42 8.87
CA THR A 39 7.33 11.77 8.57
C THR A 39 7.43 11.18 7.15
N GLY A 40 6.41 11.34 6.33
CA GLY A 40 6.44 10.93 4.92
C GLY A 40 5.81 9.56 4.60
N LYS A 41 5.14 8.89 5.55
CA LYS A 41 4.49 7.58 5.32
C LYS A 41 3.55 7.59 4.11
N THR A 42 2.61 8.53 4.06
CA THR A 42 1.68 8.70 2.93
C THR A 42 2.41 9.05 1.62
N GLN A 43 3.52 9.79 1.68
CA GLN A 43 4.32 10.07 0.49
C GLN A 43 5.00 8.81 -0.04
N LEU A 44 5.49 7.95 0.84
CA LEU A 44 6.01 6.64 0.49
C LEU A 44 4.91 5.77 -0.14
N SER A 45 3.71 5.75 0.44
CA SER A 45 2.55 5.04 -0.10
C SER A 45 2.20 5.49 -1.54
N HIS A 46 2.18 6.80 -1.81
CA HIS A 46 1.96 7.32 -3.16
C HIS A 46 3.11 6.94 -4.12
N THR A 47 4.35 6.98 -3.66
CA THR A 47 5.49 6.56 -4.49
C THR A 47 5.39 5.08 -4.83
N LEU A 48 5.06 4.23 -3.86
CA LEU A 48 4.87 2.80 -4.07
C LEU A 48 3.71 2.48 -5.03
N CYS A 49 2.64 3.30 -5.05
CA CYS A 49 1.57 3.17 -6.06
C CYS A 49 2.10 3.26 -7.49
N VAL A 50 3.13 4.06 -7.72
CA VAL A 50 3.75 4.23 -9.04
C VAL A 50 4.82 3.17 -9.29
N THR A 51 5.74 2.99 -8.33
CA THR A 51 6.86 2.06 -8.51
C THR A 51 6.41 0.59 -8.60
N ALA A 52 5.28 0.24 -8.00
CA ALA A 52 4.67 -1.08 -8.14
C ALA A 52 4.25 -1.42 -9.59
N GLN A 53 4.04 -0.42 -10.43
CA GLN A 53 3.65 -0.59 -11.85
C GLN A 53 4.84 -0.66 -12.80
N ILE A 54 6.04 -0.26 -12.35
CA ILE A 54 7.26 -0.33 -13.17
C ILE A 54 7.59 -1.80 -13.48
N PRO A 55 8.19 -2.10 -14.65
CA PRO A 55 8.66 -3.45 -14.98
C PRO A 55 9.57 -4.05 -13.91
N VAL A 56 9.49 -5.37 -13.73
CA VAL A 56 10.24 -6.10 -12.67
C VAL A 56 11.75 -5.91 -12.85
N GLU A 57 12.22 -5.86 -14.09
CA GLU A 57 13.64 -5.67 -14.46
C GLU A 57 14.18 -4.30 -14.00
N MET A 58 13.28 -3.35 -13.81
CA MET A 58 13.58 -2.00 -13.32
C MET A 58 13.30 -1.83 -11.81
N GLY A 59 13.06 -2.92 -11.11
CA GLY A 59 12.78 -2.91 -9.68
C GLY A 59 11.33 -2.63 -9.31
N GLY A 60 10.41 -2.80 -10.24
CA GLY A 60 8.96 -2.66 -9.99
C GLY A 60 8.24 -3.98 -9.74
N GLY A 61 6.93 -3.90 -9.66
CA GLY A 61 6.03 -5.05 -9.46
C GLY A 61 5.34 -5.53 -10.73
N ALA A 62 5.33 -4.70 -11.78
CA ALA A 62 4.63 -4.91 -13.06
C ALA A 62 3.14 -5.26 -12.90
N GLY A 63 2.44 -4.65 -11.94
CA GLY A 63 1.03 -4.94 -11.68
C GLY A 63 0.27 -3.74 -11.13
N LYS A 64 -1.05 -3.88 -11.06
CA LYS A 64 -1.97 -2.88 -10.51
C LYS A 64 -1.79 -2.73 -9.00
N VAL A 65 -2.39 -1.67 -8.46
CA VAL A 65 -2.34 -1.35 -7.03
C VAL A 65 -3.74 -1.19 -6.47
N ALA A 66 -4.00 -1.78 -5.31
CA ALA A 66 -5.17 -1.48 -4.51
C ALA A 66 -4.76 -0.56 -3.34
N PHE A 67 -5.46 0.55 -3.16
CA PHE A 67 -5.21 1.53 -2.11
C PHE A 67 -6.46 1.72 -1.25
N ILE A 68 -6.40 1.34 0.01
CA ILE A 68 -7.46 1.59 0.99
C ILE A 68 -7.08 2.83 1.80
N ASP A 69 -7.83 3.90 1.59
CA ASP A 69 -7.64 5.21 2.23
C ASP A 69 -8.59 5.35 3.43
N THR A 70 -8.06 5.48 4.62
CA THR A 70 -8.83 5.62 5.85
C THR A 70 -8.80 7.04 6.43
N GLU A 71 -7.90 7.90 5.94
CA GLU A 71 -7.68 9.25 6.45
C GLU A 71 -7.95 10.35 5.40
N ASN A 72 -8.48 9.97 4.23
CA ASN A 72 -8.72 10.88 3.10
C ASN A 72 -7.45 11.60 2.62
N THR A 73 -6.38 10.84 2.47
CA THR A 73 -5.05 11.36 2.13
C THR A 73 -4.60 11.06 0.71
N PHE A 74 -5.30 10.20 -0.01
CA PHE A 74 -4.99 9.89 -1.41
C PHE A 74 -5.13 11.13 -2.29
N ARG A 75 -4.12 11.40 -3.12
CA ARG A 75 -4.05 12.58 -4.00
C ARG A 75 -3.66 12.17 -5.42
N PRO A 76 -4.63 12.15 -6.37
CA PRO A 76 -4.37 11.81 -7.78
C PRO A 76 -3.29 12.68 -8.42
N GLU A 77 -3.24 13.97 -8.08
CA GLU A 77 -2.26 14.92 -8.63
C GLU A 77 -0.82 14.52 -8.22
N ARG A 78 -0.68 13.95 -7.02
CA ARG A 78 0.61 13.46 -6.54
C ARG A 78 1.05 12.22 -7.32
N ILE A 79 0.11 11.30 -7.61
CA ILE A 79 0.38 10.12 -8.43
C ILE A 79 0.87 10.56 -9.82
N ARG A 80 0.19 11.53 -10.47
CA ARG A 80 0.60 12.06 -11.78
C ARG A 80 2.02 12.60 -11.75
N SER A 81 2.34 13.47 -10.80
CA SER A 81 3.68 14.05 -10.68
C SER A 81 4.78 13.00 -10.44
N ILE A 82 4.45 11.94 -9.72
CA ILE A 82 5.40 10.84 -9.50
C ILE A 82 5.55 10.00 -10.77
N ALA A 83 4.45 9.69 -11.48
CA ALA A 83 4.46 8.94 -12.73
C ALA A 83 5.35 9.63 -13.78
N GLU A 84 5.20 10.95 -13.95
CA GLU A 84 6.05 11.76 -14.84
C GLU A 84 7.55 11.63 -14.51
N ARG A 85 7.89 11.63 -13.20
CA ARG A 85 9.29 11.45 -12.76
C ARG A 85 9.86 10.08 -13.11
N TYR A 86 9.02 9.06 -13.21
CA TYR A 86 9.40 7.71 -13.61
C TYR A 86 9.21 7.44 -15.11
N ASN A 87 8.88 8.46 -15.91
CA ASN A 87 8.58 8.35 -17.35
C ASN A 87 7.44 7.36 -17.66
N LEU A 88 6.44 7.28 -16.77
CA LEU A 88 5.20 6.55 -16.98
C LEU A 88 4.10 7.51 -17.44
N ASP A 89 3.12 6.98 -18.19
CA ASP A 89 1.92 7.76 -18.53
C ASP A 89 1.09 8.04 -17.25
N PRO A 90 0.81 9.32 -16.93
CA PRO A 90 0.12 9.66 -15.68
C PRO A 90 -1.34 9.21 -15.63
N VAL A 91 -2.00 9.12 -16.79
CA VAL A 91 -3.41 8.69 -16.88
C VAL A 91 -3.50 7.20 -16.69
N GLU A 92 -2.73 6.44 -17.45
CA GLU A 92 -2.65 4.98 -17.35
C GLU A 92 -2.23 4.55 -15.95
N THR A 93 -1.24 5.24 -15.35
CA THR A 93 -0.80 4.97 -13.97
C THR A 93 -1.93 5.14 -12.97
N LEU A 94 -2.79 6.16 -13.13
CA LEU A 94 -3.95 6.34 -12.26
C LEU A 94 -5.04 5.29 -12.48
N GLU A 95 -5.30 4.89 -13.72
CA GLU A 95 -6.30 3.85 -14.06
C GLU A 95 -5.92 2.48 -13.49
N ASN A 96 -4.65 2.23 -13.29
CA ASN A 96 -4.13 1.01 -12.67
C ASN A 96 -4.18 1.03 -11.13
N ILE A 97 -4.75 2.07 -10.50
CA ILE A 97 -4.88 2.16 -9.05
C ILE A 97 -6.37 2.14 -8.67
N ILE A 98 -6.82 1.08 -8.00
CA ILE A 98 -8.14 1.08 -7.37
C ILE A 98 -8.02 1.74 -6.00
N VAL A 99 -8.82 2.77 -5.76
CA VAL A 99 -8.88 3.49 -4.49
C VAL A 99 -10.24 3.27 -3.84
N ALA A 100 -10.24 2.81 -2.58
CA ALA A 100 -11.44 2.68 -1.78
C ALA A 100 -11.26 3.38 -0.42
N ARG A 101 -12.35 3.95 0.13
CA ARG A 101 -12.33 4.62 1.44
C ARG A 101 -12.99 3.76 2.50
N ALA A 102 -12.27 3.54 3.60
CA ALA A 102 -12.80 2.90 4.79
C ALA A 102 -13.02 3.92 5.91
N TYR A 103 -14.17 3.85 6.57
CA TYR A 103 -14.55 4.77 7.66
C TYR A 103 -14.61 4.07 9.01
N THR A 104 -14.91 2.77 9.03
CA THR A 104 -15.04 1.92 10.22
C THR A 104 -14.19 0.66 10.06
N VAL A 105 -13.96 -0.06 11.15
CA VAL A 105 -13.24 -1.35 11.14
C VAL A 105 -13.99 -2.37 10.28
N ASP A 106 -15.31 -2.45 10.43
CA ASP A 106 -16.12 -3.40 9.65
C ASP A 106 -16.06 -3.08 8.14
N HIS A 107 -16.11 -1.80 7.77
CA HIS A 107 -15.96 -1.37 6.38
C HIS A 107 -14.55 -1.69 5.85
N LEU A 108 -13.51 -1.49 6.65
CA LEU A 108 -12.14 -1.87 6.28
C LEU A 108 -12.05 -3.39 5.99
N ASN A 109 -12.63 -4.23 6.85
CA ASN A 109 -12.64 -5.67 6.65
C ASN A 109 -13.36 -6.07 5.36
N GLN A 110 -14.50 -5.46 5.05
CA GLN A 110 -15.23 -5.70 3.80
C GLN A 110 -14.38 -5.31 2.57
N LEU A 111 -13.70 -4.16 2.62
CA LEU A 111 -12.82 -3.70 1.53
C LEU A 111 -11.60 -4.61 1.34
N LEU A 112 -11.04 -5.14 2.42
CA LEU A 112 -9.95 -6.13 2.33
C LEU A 112 -10.40 -7.41 1.63
N MET A 113 -11.60 -7.91 1.93
CA MET A 113 -12.19 -9.06 1.24
C MET A 113 -12.45 -8.77 -0.24
N PHE A 114 -12.97 -7.58 -0.56
CA PHE A 114 -13.17 -7.14 -1.93
C PHE A 114 -11.84 -7.01 -2.69
N ALA A 115 -10.83 -6.40 -2.07
CA ALA A 115 -9.49 -6.29 -2.66
C ALA A 115 -8.89 -7.68 -2.94
N ALA A 116 -9.02 -8.63 -2.01
CA ALA A 116 -8.55 -10.01 -2.21
C ALA A 116 -9.22 -10.68 -3.41
N ALA A 117 -10.54 -10.50 -3.60
CA ALA A 117 -11.27 -11.02 -4.76
C ALA A 117 -10.75 -10.39 -6.07
N LYS A 118 -10.55 -9.07 -6.09
CA LYS A 118 -10.01 -8.36 -7.26
C LYS A 118 -8.57 -8.78 -7.60
N MET A 119 -7.73 -8.97 -6.59
CA MET A 119 -6.36 -9.46 -6.76
C MET A 119 -6.29 -10.91 -7.29
N TYR A 120 -7.36 -11.67 -7.16
CA TYR A 120 -7.47 -13.00 -7.78
C TYR A 120 -7.87 -12.92 -9.26
N GLU A 121 -8.70 -11.94 -9.65
CA GLU A 121 -9.18 -11.76 -11.01
C GLU A 121 -8.15 -11.07 -11.93
N GLU A 122 -7.35 -10.17 -11.39
CA GLU A 122 -6.40 -9.33 -12.14
C GLU A 122 -5.02 -9.33 -11.47
N GLU A 123 -3.99 -8.97 -12.24
CA GLU A 123 -2.60 -8.90 -11.74
C GLU A 123 -2.38 -7.63 -10.90
N TYR A 124 -2.48 -7.78 -9.58
CA TYR A 124 -2.06 -6.75 -8.62
C TYR A 124 -0.69 -7.11 -8.04
N SER A 125 0.15 -6.10 -7.88
CA SER A 125 1.48 -6.24 -7.28
C SER A 125 1.53 -5.73 -5.84
N LEU A 126 0.59 -4.86 -5.45
CA LEU A 126 0.62 -4.21 -4.14
C LEU A 126 -0.78 -3.89 -3.62
N LEU A 127 -0.99 -4.10 -2.31
CA LEU A 127 -2.11 -3.57 -1.54
C LEU A 127 -1.57 -2.62 -0.48
N ILE A 128 -2.09 -1.41 -0.42
CA ILE A 128 -1.75 -0.39 0.58
C ILE A 128 -2.97 -0.09 1.44
N VAL A 129 -2.76 0.00 2.75
CA VAL A 129 -3.75 0.50 3.70
C VAL A 129 -3.15 1.70 4.45
N ASP A 130 -3.65 2.89 4.21
CA ASP A 130 -3.15 4.12 4.84
C ASP A 130 -4.31 4.90 5.51
N SER A 131 -4.44 4.75 6.82
CA SER A 131 -3.71 3.92 7.77
C SER A 131 -4.60 2.80 8.34
N ILE A 132 -4.00 1.70 8.80
CA ILE A 132 -4.76 0.62 9.42
C ILE A 132 -5.38 1.03 10.75
N MET A 133 -4.77 1.95 11.49
CA MET A 133 -5.18 2.34 12.85
C MET A 133 -6.30 3.40 12.90
N ALA A 134 -6.53 4.17 11.84
CA ALA A 134 -7.51 5.26 11.87
C ALA A 134 -8.94 4.78 12.17
N PRO A 135 -9.48 3.73 11.53
CA PRO A 135 -10.82 3.22 11.84
C PRO A 135 -10.96 2.74 13.29
N PHE A 136 -9.91 2.12 13.85
CA PHE A 136 -9.93 1.65 15.24
C PHE A 136 -10.01 2.79 16.25
N ARG A 137 -9.45 3.96 15.95
CA ARG A 137 -9.56 5.15 16.81
C ARG A 137 -10.97 5.73 16.82
N VAL A 138 -11.71 5.58 15.72
CA VAL A 138 -13.08 6.05 15.59
C VAL A 138 -14.03 5.10 16.33
N ASP A 139 -13.91 3.79 16.10
CA ASP A 139 -14.83 2.78 16.63
C ASP A 139 -14.60 2.52 18.13
N TYR A 140 -13.39 2.82 18.64
CA TYR A 140 -13.00 2.56 20.04
C TYR A 140 -12.50 3.85 20.70
N SER A 141 -13.42 4.62 21.26
CA SER A 141 -13.12 5.91 21.93
C SER A 141 -12.49 5.79 23.33
N GLY A 142 -12.30 4.59 23.86
CA GLY A 142 -11.71 4.33 25.18
C GLY A 142 -10.36 3.61 25.11
N ARG A 143 -9.33 4.13 25.81
CA ARG A 143 -7.99 3.50 25.87
C ARG A 143 -8.00 2.02 26.29
N GLY A 144 -9.00 1.58 27.06
CA GLY A 144 -9.13 0.19 27.52
C GLY A 144 -9.72 -0.78 26.49
N GLU A 145 -10.49 -0.28 25.52
CA GLU A 145 -11.12 -1.10 24.47
C GLU A 145 -10.19 -1.39 23.29
N LEU A 146 -9.33 -0.44 22.93
CA LEU A 146 -8.31 -0.60 21.91
C LEU A 146 -7.32 -1.74 22.23
N CYS A 147 -6.91 -1.85 23.52
CA CYS A 147 -6.00 -2.93 23.93
C CYS A 147 -6.66 -4.31 23.94
N LYS A 148 -7.97 -4.41 24.24
CA LYS A 148 -8.65 -5.71 24.30
C LYS A 148 -8.89 -6.35 22.94
N LYS A 149 -9.10 -5.57 21.87
CA LYS A 149 -9.39 -6.11 20.52
C LYS A 149 -8.16 -6.27 19.64
N SER A 150 -7.09 -5.52 19.83
CA SER A 150 -5.82 -5.78 19.12
C SER A 150 -5.20 -7.14 19.48
N LEU A 151 -5.56 -7.71 20.65
CA LEU A 151 -5.11 -9.03 21.10
C LEU A 151 -5.94 -10.21 20.59
N PHE A 152 -7.14 -9.96 20.01
CA PHE A 152 -8.07 -11.03 19.62
C PHE A 152 -8.30 -11.18 18.11
N ASN A 153 -7.66 -10.35 17.24
CA ASN A 153 -7.86 -10.36 15.79
C ASN A 153 -6.55 -10.52 14.99
N ILE A 154 -5.58 -11.25 15.54
CA ILE A 154 -4.41 -11.73 14.79
C ILE A 154 -4.55 -13.23 14.55
#